data_38b5de46b3b9de101f813c8365902036
#
_entry.id   38b5de46b3b9de101f813c8365902036
#
_cell.length_a   1.000
_cell.length_b   1.000
_cell.length_c   1.000
_cell.angle_alpha   90.00
_cell.angle_beta   90.00
_cell.angle_gamma   90.00
#
_symmetry.space_group_name_H-M   'P 1'
#
loop_
_entity.id
_entity.type
_entity.pdbx_description
1 polymer ?
#
loop_
_entity_poly.entity_id
_entity_poly.type
_entity_poly.pdbx_seq_one_letter_code
_entity_poly.pdbx_strand_id
1 'polypeptide(L)'
;MHSSKFFVPEHAPPEDQIICSLINQGLRPRHLLKAAITFYQLELSEKVRAQSSIPILSGLFKGMLANTTTLSSVLLPKYLGTYELELQKVLVKYASNVNGFVDIGCAEGYYVNGIAYWLRIPSIGVDINPVSESLVLQTAVNNNLHLWVKFRPLISEALALVSDKILILVDVDGSEIDVLKDTFNYLSDQASLLKSIRNVLFIIETDYNKDGMDNTENILELLSINRCKVLTVASQNPLLRFSSHTSHLSFLDQCVCGLEGRAASQKWIIASWIT
;
A
#
# COMPACT_ATOMS: atom_id res chain seq x y z
N MET A 1 -22.78 -31.79 -3.58
CA MET A 1 -21.51 -31.58 -2.85
C MET A 1 -21.72 -32.03 -1.41
N HIS A 2 -21.11 -33.14 -0.99
CA HIS A 2 -21.18 -33.59 0.40
C HIS A 2 -20.40 -32.59 1.25
N SER A 3 -21.08 -31.86 2.15
CA SER A 3 -20.41 -31.09 3.18
C SER A 3 -19.80 -32.10 4.17
N SER A 4 -18.53 -32.42 3.99
CA SER A 4 -17.80 -33.13 5.03
C SER A 4 -17.72 -32.20 6.24
N LYS A 5 -18.52 -32.48 7.28
CA LYS A 5 -18.38 -31.80 8.56
C LYS A 5 -16.99 -32.11 9.09
N PHE A 6 -16.28 -31.10 9.55
CA PHE A 6 -15.02 -31.30 10.22
C PHE A 6 -15.29 -32.03 11.55
N PHE A 7 -14.68 -33.21 11.69
CA PHE A 7 -14.76 -34.00 12.90
C PHE A 7 -13.68 -33.51 13.88
N VAL A 8 -14.09 -33.16 15.06
CA VAL A 8 -13.19 -32.78 16.16
C VAL A 8 -13.10 -33.98 17.11
N PRO A 9 -11.90 -34.47 17.45
CA PRO A 9 -11.76 -35.50 18.48
C PRO A 9 -12.36 -35.04 19.80
N GLU A 10 -12.98 -35.94 20.54
CA GLU A 10 -13.60 -35.65 21.86
C GLU A 10 -12.65 -34.98 22.88
N HIS A 11 -11.34 -35.19 22.70
CA HIS A 11 -10.28 -34.63 23.57
C HIS A 11 -9.51 -33.47 22.91
N ALA A 12 -10.04 -32.88 21.84
CA ALA A 12 -9.39 -31.71 21.23
C ALA A 12 -9.38 -30.51 22.21
N PRO A 13 -8.35 -29.67 22.18
CA PRO A 13 -8.31 -28.44 22.92
C PRO A 13 -9.56 -27.58 22.70
N PRO A 14 -10.02 -26.78 23.68
CA PRO A 14 -11.22 -25.95 23.54
C PRO A 14 -11.19 -25.02 22.32
N GLU A 15 -10.02 -24.47 22.00
CA GLU A 15 -9.81 -23.60 20.81
C GLU A 15 -10.08 -24.33 19.50
N ASP A 16 -9.68 -25.60 19.37
CA ASP A 16 -9.94 -26.40 18.17
C ASP A 16 -11.44 -26.67 18.03
N GLN A 17 -12.14 -26.91 19.13
CA GLN A 17 -13.59 -27.08 19.14
C GLN A 17 -14.32 -25.82 18.69
N ILE A 18 -13.88 -24.64 19.13
CA ILE A 18 -14.41 -23.34 18.71
C ILE A 18 -14.18 -23.13 17.20
N ILE A 19 -12.95 -23.34 16.71
CA ILE A 19 -12.61 -23.19 15.30
C ILE A 19 -13.47 -24.08 14.42
N CYS A 20 -13.57 -25.36 14.76
CA CYS A 20 -14.39 -26.31 14.02
C CYS A 20 -15.89 -25.97 14.05
N SER A 21 -16.40 -25.47 15.20
CA SER A 21 -17.75 -24.97 15.31
C SER A 21 -18.02 -23.82 14.34
N LEU A 22 -17.13 -22.84 14.28
CA LEU A 22 -17.23 -21.70 13.36
C LEU A 22 -17.19 -22.12 11.88
N ILE A 23 -16.30 -23.07 11.52
CA ILE A 23 -16.24 -23.63 10.17
C ILE A 23 -17.54 -24.38 9.83
N ASN A 24 -18.08 -25.17 10.76
CA ASN A 24 -19.34 -25.88 10.55
C ASN A 24 -20.56 -24.95 10.46
N GLN A 25 -20.47 -23.73 10.99
CA GLN A 25 -21.43 -22.64 10.81
C GLN A 25 -21.26 -21.87 9.50
N GLY A 26 -20.30 -22.26 8.65
CA GLY A 26 -20.10 -21.68 7.32
C GLY A 26 -18.99 -20.64 7.23
N LEU A 27 -18.27 -20.39 8.33
CA LEU A 27 -17.09 -19.51 8.27
C LEU A 27 -15.96 -20.18 7.47
N ARG A 28 -15.47 -19.51 6.43
CA ARG A 28 -14.42 -20.09 5.57
C ARG A 28 -13.08 -20.11 6.31
N PRO A 29 -12.31 -21.22 6.25
CA PRO A 29 -11.02 -21.34 6.94
C PRO A 29 -10.06 -20.18 6.63
N ARG A 30 -10.05 -19.68 5.40
CA ARG A 30 -9.21 -18.52 5.01
C ARG A 30 -9.52 -17.24 5.79
N HIS A 31 -10.79 -17.01 6.18
CA HIS A 31 -11.17 -15.83 6.95
C HIS A 31 -10.71 -15.95 8.41
N LEU A 32 -10.80 -17.17 8.97
CA LEU A 32 -10.23 -17.47 10.28
C LEU A 32 -8.72 -17.27 10.29
N LEU A 33 -8.03 -17.80 9.28
CA LEU A 33 -6.59 -17.64 9.16
C LEU A 33 -6.20 -16.14 9.05
N LYS A 34 -6.91 -15.38 8.20
CA LYS A 34 -6.66 -13.93 8.06
C LYS A 34 -6.84 -13.20 9.39
N ALA A 35 -7.93 -13.48 10.10
CA ALA A 35 -8.17 -12.89 11.42
C ALA A 35 -7.08 -13.28 12.43
N ALA A 36 -6.74 -14.55 12.52
CA ALA A 36 -5.69 -15.05 13.42
C ALA A 36 -4.34 -14.39 13.11
N ILE A 37 -3.95 -14.29 11.85
CA ILE A 37 -2.71 -13.60 11.44
C ILE A 37 -2.76 -12.13 11.87
N THR A 38 -3.87 -11.44 11.65
CA THR A 38 -4.01 -10.02 12.01
C THR A 38 -3.84 -9.82 13.52
N PHE A 39 -4.53 -10.62 14.35
CA PHE A 39 -4.38 -10.53 15.82
C PHE A 39 -2.98 -10.90 16.28
N TYR A 40 -2.38 -11.91 15.67
CA TYR A 40 -1.02 -12.33 16.02
C TYR A 40 0.02 -11.28 15.63
N GLN A 41 -0.16 -10.63 14.47
CA GLN A 41 0.69 -9.49 14.09
C GLN A 41 0.56 -8.30 15.03
N LEU A 42 -0.62 -8.04 15.61
CA LEU A 42 -0.77 -7.02 16.64
C LEU A 42 0.04 -7.37 17.89
N GLU A 43 -0.03 -8.61 18.36
CA GLU A 43 0.78 -9.09 19.50
C GLU A 43 2.28 -8.99 19.21
N LEU A 44 2.72 -9.43 18.02
CA LEU A 44 4.12 -9.32 17.61
C LEU A 44 4.56 -7.85 17.46
N SER A 45 3.67 -6.99 17.00
CA SER A 45 3.93 -5.54 16.90
C SER A 45 4.19 -4.95 18.29
N GLU A 46 3.45 -5.35 19.30
CA GLU A 46 3.68 -4.92 20.68
C GLU A 46 5.04 -5.39 21.20
N LYS A 47 5.41 -6.64 20.94
CA LYS A 47 6.74 -7.18 21.30
C LYS A 47 7.88 -6.42 20.62
N VAL A 48 7.71 -6.08 19.35
CA VAL A 48 8.68 -5.30 18.59
C VAL A 48 8.70 -3.83 19.03
N ARG A 49 7.53 -3.28 19.40
CA ARG A 49 7.35 -1.88 19.83
C ARG A 49 7.69 -1.61 21.28
N ALA A 50 7.73 -2.61 22.14
CA ALA A 50 7.98 -2.44 23.60
C ALA A 50 9.30 -1.69 23.91
N GLN A 51 10.05 -1.32 22.88
CA GLN A 51 11.30 -0.58 22.96
C GLN A 51 11.20 0.91 22.54
N SER A 52 10.00 1.54 22.55
CA SER A 52 9.75 2.99 22.31
C SER A 52 9.09 3.37 20.98
N SER A 53 8.84 4.68 20.77
CA SER A 53 8.43 5.28 19.49
C SER A 53 9.39 4.86 18.37
N ILE A 54 9.10 3.74 17.73
CA ILE A 54 10.06 3.04 16.89
C ILE A 54 10.02 3.66 15.51
N PRO A 55 11.14 4.19 15.02
CA PRO A 55 11.28 4.49 13.61
C PRO A 55 11.23 3.18 12.80
N ILE A 56 10.85 3.27 11.54
CA ILE A 56 10.93 2.17 10.61
C ILE A 56 12.35 1.59 10.62
N LEU A 57 12.47 0.27 10.83
CA LEU A 57 13.74 -0.37 11.14
C LEU A 57 14.63 -0.59 9.92
N SER A 58 14.03 -0.77 8.74
CA SER A 58 14.76 -1.06 7.50
C SER A 58 14.01 -0.51 6.26
N GLY A 59 14.51 -0.85 5.06
CA GLY A 59 13.87 -0.46 3.81
C GLY A 59 14.07 1.01 3.47
N LEU A 60 13.29 1.46 2.48
CA LEU A 60 13.45 2.78 1.87
C LEU A 60 13.18 3.94 2.84
N PHE A 61 12.28 3.73 3.79
CA PHE A 61 11.86 4.75 4.76
C PHE A 61 12.45 4.55 6.16
N LYS A 62 13.57 3.83 6.23
CA LYS A 62 14.30 3.61 7.50
C LYS A 62 14.53 4.90 8.26
N GLY A 63 14.15 4.91 9.53
CA GLY A 63 14.28 6.06 10.42
C GLY A 63 13.05 6.98 10.49
N MET A 64 12.08 6.86 9.57
CA MET A 64 10.82 7.59 9.64
C MET A 64 9.94 7.04 10.79
N LEU A 65 9.31 7.92 11.53
CA LEU A 65 8.28 7.56 12.51
C LEU A 65 6.97 7.28 11.77
N ALA A 66 6.59 6.00 11.65
CA ALA A 66 5.32 5.63 11.04
C ALA A 66 4.13 5.90 11.97
N ASN A 67 2.94 6.04 11.40
CA ASN A 67 1.71 6.10 12.17
C ASN A 67 1.49 4.78 12.91
N THR A 68 0.90 4.85 14.09
CA THR A 68 0.52 3.67 14.89
C THR A 68 -0.83 3.10 14.50
N THR A 69 -1.60 3.85 13.71
CA THR A 69 -2.90 3.45 13.16
C THR A 69 -2.72 3.12 11.69
N THR A 70 -3.28 2.03 11.22
CA THR A 70 -3.36 1.67 9.81
C THR A 70 -4.81 1.68 9.35
N LEU A 71 -5.01 2.11 8.11
CA LEU A 71 -6.28 2.02 7.40
C LEU A 71 -6.12 0.96 6.31
N SER A 72 -6.92 -0.12 6.40
CA SER A 72 -6.97 -1.23 5.42
C SER A 72 -5.67 -2.03 5.21
N SER A 73 -4.63 -1.81 6.02
CA SER A 73 -3.32 -2.45 5.85
C SER A 73 -2.75 -3.00 7.17
N VAL A 74 -1.56 -3.55 7.15
CA VAL A 74 -0.90 -4.17 8.29
C VAL A 74 0.27 -3.33 8.80
N LEU A 75 0.35 -3.21 10.12
CA LEU A 75 1.31 -2.32 10.77
C LEU A 75 2.74 -2.89 10.81
N LEU A 76 2.87 -4.17 11.14
CA LEU A 76 4.16 -4.78 11.44
C LEU A 76 5.14 -4.78 10.24
N PRO A 77 4.77 -5.15 9.01
CA PRO A 77 5.64 -5.02 7.85
C PRO A 77 6.07 -3.57 7.58
N LYS A 78 5.22 -2.57 7.87
CA LYS A 78 5.58 -1.14 7.74
C LYS A 78 6.67 -0.76 8.74
N TYR A 79 6.58 -1.16 10.01
CA TYR A 79 7.64 -0.95 11.01
C TYR A 79 8.93 -1.68 10.66
N LEU A 80 8.84 -2.92 10.19
CA LEU A 80 10.01 -3.68 9.78
C LEU A 80 10.67 -3.10 8.51
N GLY A 81 9.94 -2.29 7.75
CA GLY A 81 10.37 -1.75 6.46
C GLY A 81 10.34 -2.78 5.34
N THR A 82 9.55 -3.83 5.50
CA THR A 82 9.37 -4.91 4.50
C THR A 82 8.05 -4.81 3.75
N TYR A 83 7.20 -3.85 4.10
CA TYR A 83 5.93 -3.62 3.43
C TYR A 83 6.16 -3.31 1.95
N GLU A 84 5.51 -4.07 1.08
CA GLU A 84 5.60 -3.96 -0.37
C GLU A 84 7.06 -3.82 -0.87
N LEU A 85 7.91 -4.73 -0.44
CA LEU A 85 9.35 -4.66 -0.69
C LEU A 85 9.70 -4.62 -2.19
N GLU A 86 8.90 -5.24 -3.04
CA GLU A 86 8.99 -5.19 -4.49
C GLU A 86 8.74 -3.76 -5.02
N LEU A 87 7.80 -3.01 -4.43
CA LEU A 87 7.53 -1.62 -4.81
C LEU A 87 8.69 -0.71 -4.39
N GLN A 88 9.31 -0.95 -3.23
CA GLN A 88 10.49 -0.18 -2.82
C GLN A 88 11.63 -0.28 -3.85
N LYS A 89 11.83 -1.46 -4.46
CA LYS A 89 12.84 -1.64 -5.54
C LYS A 89 12.48 -0.83 -6.79
N VAL A 90 11.18 -0.77 -7.13
CA VAL A 90 10.67 0.05 -8.23
C VAL A 90 10.90 1.53 -7.96
N LEU A 91 10.57 1.99 -6.76
CA LEU A 91 10.78 3.38 -6.34
C LEU A 91 12.25 3.78 -6.45
N VAL A 92 13.18 2.99 -5.94
CA VAL A 92 14.63 3.25 -6.07
C VAL A 92 15.05 3.38 -7.54
N LYS A 93 14.52 2.51 -8.41
CA LYS A 93 14.91 2.49 -9.83
C LYS A 93 14.37 3.68 -10.61
N TYR A 94 13.15 4.11 -10.35
CA TYR A 94 12.43 5.03 -11.23
C TYR A 94 12.13 6.40 -10.61
N ALA A 95 12.05 6.52 -9.29
CA ALA A 95 11.61 7.75 -8.64
C ALA A 95 12.73 8.73 -8.25
N SER A 96 14.00 8.43 -8.51
CA SER A 96 15.13 9.27 -8.10
C SER A 96 15.18 10.66 -8.74
N ASN A 97 14.46 10.87 -9.84
CA ASN A 97 14.50 12.11 -10.63
C ASN A 97 13.14 12.83 -10.71
N VAL A 98 12.23 12.56 -9.78
CA VAL A 98 10.93 13.24 -9.72
C VAL A 98 10.99 14.47 -8.82
N ASN A 99 10.16 15.48 -9.11
CA ASN A 99 10.11 16.75 -8.39
C ASN A 99 8.85 16.89 -7.52
N GLY A 100 7.90 15.94 -7.64
CA GLY A 100 6.68 15.90 -6.85
C GLY A 100 6.10 14.49 -6.82
N PHE A 101 5.30 14.24 -5.80
CA PHE A 101 4.64 12.97 -5.59
C PHE A 101 3.16 13.17 -5.26
N VAL A 102 2.29 12.39 -5.86
CA VAL A 102 0.87 12.32 -5.54
C VAL A 102 0.51 10.87 -5.27
N ASP A 103 -0.10 10.62 -4.12
CA ASP A 103 -0.52 9.31 -3.63
C ASP A 103 -2.05 9.27 -3.59
N ILE A 104 -2.66 8.56 -4.52
CA ILE A 104 -4.12 8.46 -4.66
C ILE A 104 -4.57 7.13 -4.04
N GLY A 105 -5.34 7.23 -2.95
CA GLY A 105 -5.61 6.13 -2.03
C GLY A 105 -4.57 6.06 -0.91
N CYS A 106 -4.15 7.21 -0.40
CA CYS A 106 -2.99 7.31 0.50
C CYS A 106 -3.20 6.73 1.90
N ALA A 107 -4.41 6.34 2.28
CA ALA A 107 -4.77 5.78 3.58
C ALA A 107 -4.20 6.61 4.74
N GLU A 108 -3.40 6.03 5.64
CA GLU A 108 -2.74 6.73 6.73
C GLU A 108 -1.47 7.50 6.31
N GLY A 109 -1.10 7.49 5.01
CA GLY A 109 -0.01 8.27 4.46
C GLY A 109 1.38 7.65 4.57
N TYR A 110 1.49 6.32 4.54
CA TYR A 110 2.78 5.64 4.58
C TYR A 110 3.70 6.08 3.45
N TYR A 111 3.21 6.06 2.19
CA TYR A 111 3.98 6.50 1.03
C TYR A 111 4.11 8.01 0.94
N VAL A 112 3.06 8.78 1.22
CA VAL A 112 3.12 10.25 1.22
C VAL A 112 4.27 10.75 2.09
N ASN A 113 4.28 10.32 3.36
CA ASN A 113 5.31 10.72 4.30
C ASN A 113 6.66 10.06 3.98
N GLY A 114 6.66 8.80 3.53
CA GLY A 114 7.86 8.05 3.18
C GLY A 114 8.64 8.69 2.03
N ILE A 115 7.97 9.05 0.94
CA ILE A 115 8.58 9.72 -0.21
C ILE A 115 9.09 11.11 0.17
N ALA A 116 8.30 11.90 0.91
CA ALA A 116 8.74 13.19 1.43
C ALA A 116 9.98 13.04 2.36
N TYR A 117 10.01 12.00 3.19
CA TYR A 117 11.14 11.70 4.07
C TYR A 117 12.39 11.34 3.29
N TRP A 118 12.25 10.51 2.26
CA TRP A 118 13.36 10.02 1.46
C TRP A 118 13.91 11.06 0.49
N LEU A 119 13.04 11.74 -0.28
CA LEU A 119 13.45 12.60 -1.41
C LEU A 119 13.40 14.09 -1.10
N ARG A 120 12.73 14.52 -0.02
CA ARG A 120 12.51 15.93 0.31
C ARG A 120 11.83 16.71 -0.83
N ILE A 121 10.78 16.12 -1.40
CA ILE A 121 9.97 16.73 -2.46
C ILE A 121 8.53 16.94 -1.98
N PRO A 122 7.77 17.88 -2.59
CA PRO A 122 6.34 18.00 -2.36
C PRO A 122 5.64 16.66 -2.56
N SER A 123 4.91 16.21 -1.54
CA SER A 123 4.21 14.92 -1.51
C SER A 123 2.78 15.17 -1.04
N ILE A 124 1.82 14.83 -1.87
CA ILE A 124 0.41 15.14 -1.67
C ILE A 124 -0.38 13.84 -1.54
N GLY A 125 -1.05 13.65 -0.42
CA GLY A 125 -2.00 12.54 -0.22
C GLY A 125 -3.38 12.91 -0.73
N VAL A 126 -4.03 11.93 -1.36
CA VAL A 126 -5.44 12.00 -1.79
C VAL A 126 -6.15 10.77 -1.26
N ASP A 127 -7.26 10.95 -0.56
CA ASP A 127 -8.07 9.84 -0.05
C ASP A 127 -9.51 10.30 0.19
N ILE A 128 -10.46 9.42 0.00
CA ILE A 128 -11.89 9.67 0.30
C ILE A 128 -12.23 9.44 1.78
N ASN A 129 -11.36 8.77 2.53
CA ASN A 129 -11.57 8.52 3.95
C ASN A 129 -11.27 9.80 4.75
N PRO A 130 -12.24 10.34 5.49
CA PRO A 130 -12.06 11.61 6.21
C PRO A 130 -10.99 11.54 7.33
N VAL A 131 -10.61 10.34 7.77
CA VAL A 131 -9.58 10.15 8.80
C VAL A 131 -8.17 10.28 8.23
N SER A 132 -8.00 10.02 6.93
CA SER A 132 -6.69 10.01 6.26
C SER A 132 -5.95 11.34 6.42
N GLU A 133 -6.62 12.47 6.24
CA GLU A 133 -5.99 13.80 6.38
C GLU A 133 -5.27 13.96 7.71
N SER A 134 -5.97 13.67 8.81
CA SER A 134 -5.40 13.82 10.15
C SER A 134 -4.19 12.91 10.39
N LEU A 135 -4.23 11.67 9.89
CA LEU A 135 -3.14 10.70 10.02
C LEU A 135 -1.93 11.10 9.18
N VAL A 136 -2.14 11.51 7.93
CA VAL A 136 -1.09 12.01 7.03
C VAL A 136 -0.37 13.20 7.65
N LEU A 137 -1.12 14.23 8.08
CA LEU A 137 -0.53 15.44 8.60
C LEU A 137 0.12 15.24 9.97
N GLN A 138 -0.44 14.42 10.84
CA GLN A 138 0.19 14.08 12.12
C GLN A 138 1.54 13.38 11.92
N THR A 139 1.61 12.43 10.99
CA THR A 139 2.87 11.74 10.65
C THR A 139 3.89 12.72 10.06
N ALA A 140 3.45 13.67 9.24
CA ALA A 140 4.31 14.73 8.72
C ALA A 140 4.90 15.61 9.82
N VAL A 141 4.10 16.02 10.79
CA VAL A 141 4.58 16.79 11.96
C VAL A 141 5.61 16.01 12.76
N ASN A 142 5.32 14.74 13.07
CA ASN A 142 6.21 13.86 13.85
C ASN A 142 7.60 13.67 13.19
N ASN A 143 7.67 13.81 11.87
CA ASN A 143 8.91 13.65 11.09
C ASN A 143 9.51 14.96 10.56
N ASN A 144 9.01 16.12 10.98
CA ASN A 144 9.43 17.45 10.49
C ASN A 144 9.26 17.57 8.95
N LEU A 145 8.16 17.05 8.41
CA LEU A 145 7.84 17.04 6.98
C LEU A 145 6.71 18.03 6.60
N HIS A 146 6.21 18.84 7.52
CA HIS A 146 5.05 19.71 7.33
C HIS A 146 5.19 20.72 6.17
N LEU A 147 6.42 21.01 5.72
CA LEU A 147 6.67 21.85 4.54
C LEU A 147 6.55 21.06 3.22
N TRP A 148 6.69 19.75 3.26
CA TRP A 148 6.72 18.88 2.11
C TRP A 148 5.43 18.10 1.90
N VAL A 149 4.72 17.78 2.98
CA VAL A 149 3.53 16.94 2.96
C VAL A 149 2.27 17.80 3.02
N LYS A 150 1.33 17.48 2.13
CA LYS A 150 -0.01 18.08 2.11
C LYS A 150 -1.05 16.97 1.89
N PHE A 151 -2.30 17.29 2.19
CA PHE A 151 -3.44 16.45 1.86
C PHE A 151 -4.45 17.26 1.05
N ARG A 152 -5.09 16.61 0.06
CA ARG A 152 -6.19 17.17 -0.72
C ARG A 152 -7.23 16.10 -1.00
N PRO A 153 -8.52 16.37 -0.84
CA PRO A 153 -9.56 15.38 -1.10
C PRO A 153 -9.78 15.13 -2.61
N LEU A 154 -9.37 16.06 -3.48
CA LEU A 154 -9.55 15.96 -4.92
C LEU A 154 -8.23 15.81 -5.66
N ILE A 155 -8.21 14.91 -6.65
CA ILE A 155 -7.05 14.64 -7.51
C ILE A 155 -6.58 15.94 -8.21
N SER A 156 -7.52 16.73 -8.75
CA SER A 156 -7.21 17.99 -9.43
C SER A 156 -6.50 18.99 -8.52
N GLU A 157 -6.92 19.08 -7.26
CA GLU A 157 -6.28 19.97 -6.29
C GLU A 157 -4.87 19.49 -5.90
N ALA A 158 -4.68 18.16 -5.81
CA ALA A 158 -3.38 17.58 -5.53
C ALA A 158 -2.41 17.81 -6.70
N LEU A 159 -2.85 17.56 -7.92
CA LEU A 159 -2.05 17.76 -9.14
C LEU A 159 -1.68 19.22 -9.38
N ALA A 160 -2.52 20.17 -8.96
CA ALA A 160 -2.22 21.59 -9.03
C ALA A 160 -1.05 22.05 -8.13
N LEU A 161 -0.63 21.22 -7.17
CA LEU A 161 0.45 21.53 -6.22
C LEU A 161 1.80 20.96 -6.62
N VAL A 162 1.88 20.22 -7.71
CA VAL A 162 3.10 19.57 -8.21
C VAL A 162 3.37 20.01 -9.66
N SER A 163 4.61 19.89 -10.10
CA SER A 163 4.99 20.32 -11.43
C SER A 163 6.19 19.55 -11.98
N ASP A 164 6.44 19.67 -13.28
CA ASP A 164 7.54 19.13 -14.03
C ASP A 164 7.50 17.59 -14.10
N LYS A 165 8.34 16.90 -13.37
CA LYS A 165 8.41 15.44 -13.34
C LYS A 165 7.79 14.91 -12.06
N ILE A 166 6.67 14.26 -12.17
CA ILE A 166 5.94 13.77 -11.00
C ILE A 166 5.81 12.26 -10.98
N LEU A 167 5.72 11.72 -9.79
CA LEU A 167 5.33 10.35 -9.52
C LEU A 167 3.87 10.36 -9.04
N ILE A 168 3.04 9.54 -9.64
CA ILE A 168 1.67 9.27 -9.17
C ILE A 168 1.58 7.80 -8.77
N LEU A 169 1.27 7.54 -7.52
CA LEU A 169 0.90 6.23 -7.01
C LEU A 169 -0.63 6.14 -6.99
N VAL A 170 -1.18 5.03 -7.48
CA VAL A 170 -2.62 4.75 -7.48
C VAL A 170 -2.84 3.40 -6.81
N ASP A 171 -3.51 3.43 -5.66
CA ASP A 171 -3.88 2.25 -4.86
C ASP A 171 -5.25 2.53 -4.21
N VAL A 172 -6.33 2.12 -4.88
CA VAL A 172 -7.71 2.53 -4.54
C VAL A 172 -8.72 1.37 -4.53
N ASP A 173 -8.24 0.15 -4.25
CA ASP A 173 -9.06 -1.04 -3.98
C ASP A 173 -10.18 -1.26 -5.03
N GLY A 174 -9.83 -1.35 -6.33
CA GLY A 174 -10.73 -1.70 -7.43
C GLY A 174 -11.41 -0.51 -8.13
N SER A 175 -11.00 0.73 -7.83
CA SER A 175 -11.47 1.95 -8.51
C SER A 175 -10.39 2.57 -9.43
N GLU A 176 -9.32 1.85 -9.73
CA GLU A 176 -8.14 2.33 -10.46
C GLU A 176 -8.51 2.93 -11.81
N ILE A 177 -9.43 2.29 -12.55
CA ILE A 177 -9.86 2.73 -13.90
C ILE A 177 -10.49 4.11 -13.85
N ASP A 178 -11.37 4.38 -12.89
CA ASP A 178 -12.09 5.65 -12.80
C ASP A 178 -11.12 6.76 -12.36
N VAL A 179 -10.28 6.48 -11.37
CA VAL A 179 -9.23 7.38 -10.88
C VAL A 179 -8.23 7.73 -11.99
N LEU A 180 -7.82 6.77 -12.81
CA LEU A 180 -6.92 7.01 -13.94
C LEU A 180 -7.58 7.86 -15.02
N LYS A 181 -8.85 7.63 -15.35
CA LYS A 181 -9.60 8.49 -16.30
C LYS A 181 -9.63 9.93 -15.83
N ASP A 182 -9.98 10.17 -14.55
CA ASP A 182 -10.02 11.53 -13.99
C ASP A 182 -8.62 12.18 -14.01
N THR A 183 -7.58 11.40 -13.71
CA THR A 183 -6.19 11.86 -13.74
C THR A 183 -5.77 12.24 -15.18
N PHE A 184 -6.07 11.40 -16.18
CA PHE A 184 -5.73 11.71 -17.58
C PHE A 184 -6.52 12.88 -18.15
N ASN A 185 -7.79 13.03 -17.77
CA ASN A 185 -8.59 14.19 -18.16
C ASN A 185 -7.93 15.48 -17.64
N TYR A 186 -7.56 15.52 -16.36
CA TYR A 186 -6.87 16.68 -15.80
C TYR A 186 -5.53 16.95 -16.49
N LEU A 187 -4.69 15.94 -16.69
CA LEU A 187 -3.39 16.10 -17.34
C LEU A 187 -3.51 16.59 -18.77
N SER A 188 -4.51 16.12 -19.52
CA SER A 188 -4.76 16.54 -20.91
C SER A 188 -5.23 17.99 -21.00
N ASP A 189 -6.10 18.41 -20.06
CA ASP A 189 -6.58 19.80 -20.01
C ASP A 189 -5.45 20.77 -19.63
N GLN A 190 -4.58 20.39 -18.69
CA GLN A 190 -3.43 21.21 -18.26
C GLN A 190 -2.33 21.30 -19.32
N ALA A 191 -2.13 20.25 -20.12
CA ALA A 191 -1.16 20.29 -21.23
C ALA A 191 -1.45 21.42 -22.22
N SER A 192 -2.72 21.84 -22.36
CA SER A 192 -3.14 22.96 -23.19
C SER A 192 -2.95 24.34 -22.55
N LEU A 193 -2.96 24.44 -21.20
CA LEU A 193 -3.06 25.73 -20.49
C LEU A 193 -1.78 26.18 -19.81
N LEU A 194 -0.98 25.33 -19.17
CA LEU A 194 0.07 25.76 -18.25
C LEU A 194 1.45 25.07 -18.38
N LYS A 195 1.63 24.02 -19.18
CA LYS A 195 2.93 23.31 -19.36
C LYS A 195 3.68 22.99 -18.03
N SER A 196 2.97 22.87 -16.90
CA SER A 196 3.61 22.70 -15.61
C SER A 196 4.04 21.26 -15.35
N ILE A 197 3.27 20.27 -15.83
CA ILE A 197 3.60 18.84 -15.72
C ILE A 197 4.05 18.36 -17.10
N ARG A 198 5.29 17.85 -17.18
CA ARG A 198 5.92 17.40 -18.43
C ARG A 198 6.05 15.90 -18.53
N ASN A 199 6.32 15.26 -17.41
CA ASN A 199 6.51 13.83 -17.34
C ASN A 199 5.80 13.27 -16.12
N VAL A 200 5.05 12.22 -16.31
CA VAL A 200 4.42 11.49 -15.21
C VAL A 200 4.95 10.05 -15.19
N LEU A 201 5.43 9.62 -14.04
CA LEU A 201 5.66 8.23 -13.74
C LEU A 201 4.46 7.72 -12.96
N PHE A 202 3.72 6.78 -13.52
CA PHE A 202 2.64 6.08 -12.85
C PHE A 202 3.15 4.81 -12.20
N ILE A 203 2.74 4.56 -10.97
CA ILE A 203 2.81 3.28 -10.28
C ILE A 203 1.39 2.95 -9.86
N ILE A 204 0.84 1.87 -10.41
CA ILE A 204 -0.57 1.52 -10.26
C ILE A 204 -0.65 0.12 -9.67
N GLU A 205 -1.28 -0.02 -8.51
CA GLU A 205 -1.63 -1.34 -8.01
C GLU A 205 -2.78 -1.91 -8.85
N THR A 206 -2.69 -3.18 -9.22
CA THR A 206 -3.81 -3.86 -9.85
C THR A 206 -4.57 -4.65 -8.80
N ASP A 207 -5.87 -4.46 -8.74
CA ASP A 207 -6.72 -5.21 -7.86
C ASP A 207 -7.86 -5.88 -8.63
N TYR A 208 -8.72 -6.58 -7.93
CA TYR A 208 -9.92 -7.15 -8.48
C TYR A 208 -11.03 -6.10 -8.43
N ASN A 209 -11.69 -5.91 -9.56
CA ASN A 209 -12.86 -5.04 -9.62
C ASN A 209 -14.01 -5.59 -8.75
N LYS A 210 -15.09 -4.82 -8.64
CA LYS A 210 -16.28 -5.18 -7.86
C LYS A 210 -16.92 -6.52 -8.27
N ASP A 211 -16.67 -6.96 -9.52
CA ASP A 211 -17.14 -8.23 -10.08
C ASP A 211 -16.15 -9.39 -9.82
N GLY A 212 -15.03 -9.12 -9.15
CA GLY A 212 -14.00 -10.10 -8.84
C GLY A 212 -13.09 -10.45 -10.01
N MET A 213 -13.01 -9.59 -11.03
CA MET A 213 -12.10 -9.75 -12.18
C MET A 213 -10.84 -8.90 -12.00
N ASP A 214 -9.70 -9.46 -12.39
CA ASP A 214 -8.40 -8.78 -12.41
C ASP A 214 -8.44 -7.56 -13.35
N ASN A 215 -8.14 -6.38 -12.84
CA ASN A 215 -8.16 -5.12 -13.57
C ASN A 215 -6.94 -4.90 -14.47
N THR A 216 -5.95 -5.78 -14.45
CA THR A 216 -4.66 -5.59 -15.13
C THR A 216 -4.82 -5.23 -16.61
N GLU A 217 -5.60 -6.01 -17.37
CA GLU A 217 -5.77 -5.80 -18.82
C GLU A 217 -6.48 -4.47 -19.12
N ASN A 218 -7.51 -4.12 -18.34
CA ASN A 218 -8.24 -2.87 -18.52
C ASN A 218 -7.34 -1.64 -18.22
N ILE A 219 -6.47 -1.74 -17.22
CA ILE A 219 -5.49 -0.68 -16.91
C ILE A 219 -4.47 -0.56 -18.04
N LEU A 220 -3.95 -1.67 -18.57
CA LEU A 220 -3.00 -1.66 -19.68
C LEU A 220 -3.61 -1.06 -20.95
N GLU A 221 -4.87 -1.36 -21.27
CA GLU A 221 -5.60 -0.77 -22.38
C GLU A 221 -5.75 0.75 -22.20
N LEU A 222 -6.20 1.19 -21.00
CA LEU A 222 -6.36 2.60 -20.69
C LEU A 222 -5.04 3.38 -20.81
N LEU A 223 -3.94 2.78 -20.33
CA LEU A 223 -2.60 3.35 -20.46
C LEU A 223 -2.18 3.48 -21.94
N SER A 224 -2.48 2.47 -22.76
CA SER A 224 -2.20 2.49 -24.20
C SER A 224 -2.99 3.58 -24.92
N ILE A 225 -4.28 3.73 -24.65
CA ILE A 225 -5.14 4.79 -25.20
C ILE A 225 -4.55 6.17 -24.88
N ASN A 226 -4.03 6.36 -23.67
CA ASN A 226 -3.44 7.61 -23.22
C ASN A 226 -1.94 7.74 -23.58
N ARG A 227 -1.44 6.92 -24.51
CA ARG A 227 -0.05 6.93 -25.01
C ARG A 227 1.02 6.76 -23.92
N CYS A 228 0.68 6.08 -22.83
CA CYS A 228 1.65 5.73 -21.83
C CYS A 228 2.55 4.58 -22.30
N LYS A 229 3.83 4.68 -21.98
CA LYS A 229 4.78 3.59 -22.15
C LYS A 229 4.86 2.77 -20.89
N VAL A 230 4.41 1.53 -20.93
CA VAL A 230 4.61 0.58 -19.82
C VAL A 230 6.10 0.23 -19.72
N LEU A 231 6.70 0.45 -18.58
CA LEU A 231 8.13 0.22 -18.31
C LEU A 231 8.37 -1.16 -17.72
N THR A 232 7.50 -1.60 -16.83
CA THR A 232 7.56 -2.92 -16.19
C THR A 232 6.26 -3.23 -15.46
N VAL A 233 6.06 -4.51 -15.18
CA VAL A 233 5.02 -4.99 -14.25
C VAL A 233 5.74 -5.78 -13.17
N ALA A 234 5.58 -5.39 -11.91
CA ALA A 234 6.18 -6.04 -10.76
C ALA A 234 5.12 -6.84 -10.00
N SER A 235 5.34 -8.14 -9.86
CA SER A 235 4.48 -8.98 -9.05
C SER A 235 4.91 -8.98 -7.60
N GLN A 236 3.96 -9.04 -6.71
CA GLN A 236 4.22 -9.20 -5.28
C GLN A 236 4.88 -10.56 -5.01
N ASN A 237 5.85 -10.56 -4.11
CA ASN A 237 6.54 -11.77 -3.70
C ASN A 237 6.70 -11.82 -2.18
N PRO A 238 5.76 -12.46 -1.47
CA PRO A 238 5.79 -12.56 -0.01
C PRO A 238 7.02 -13.28 0.54
N LEU A 239 7.68 -14.13 -0.27
CA LEU A 239 8.88 -14.86 0.15
C LEU A 239 10.11 -13.96 0.37
N LEU A 240 10.09 -12.73 -0.13
CA LEU A 240 11.20 -11.77 0.04
C LEU A 240 11.10 -10.92 1.32
N ARG A 241 10.11 -11.14 2.16
CA ARG A 241 9.74 -10.22 3.26
C ARG A 241 10.31 -10.61 4.63
N PHE A 242 11.32 -11.47 4.69
CA PHE A 242 12.03 -11.75 5.93
C PHE A 242 12.94 -10.58 6.30
N SER A 243 12.87 -10.18 7.57
CA SER A 243 13.67 -9.10 8.13
C SER A 243 14.71 -9.66 9.09
N SER A 244 15.95 -9.18 9.00
CA SER A 244 16.99 -9.51 9.99
C SER A 244 16.63 -9.03 11.40
N HIS A 245 15.76 -8.03 11.53
CA HIS A 245 15.27 -7.54 12.81
C HIS A 245 14.35 -8.53 13.55
N THR A 246 13.86 -9.57 12.87
CA THR A 246 13.03 -10.64 13.46
C THR A 246 13.79 -11.94 13.68
N SER A 247 15.11 -11.99 13.43
CA SER A 247 15.92 -13.21 13.50
C SER A 247 15.96 -13.87 14.89
N HIS A 248 15.65 -13.13 15.95
CA HIS A 248 15.54 -13.63 17.33
C HIS A 248 14.20 -14.28 17.65
N LEU A 249 13.21 -14.16 16.76
CA LEU A 249 11.89 -14.75 16.90
C LEU A 249 11.87 -16.18 16.38
N SER A 250 10.84 -16.95 16.73
CA SER A 250 10.61 -18.26 16.16
C SER A 250 10.43 -18.18 14.63
N PHE A 251 10.65 -19.29 13.92
CA PHE A 251 10.44 -19.33 12.47
C PHE A 251 8.99 -18.97 12.07
N LEU A 252 8.01 -19.44 12.85
CA LEU A 252 6.60 -19.09 12.65
C LEU A 252 6.37 -17.58 12.77
N ASP A 253 6.92 -16.97 13.81
CA ASP A 253 6.79 -15.54 14.07
C ASP A 253 7.40 -14.73 12.91
N GLN A 254 8.58 -15.14 12.42
CA GLN A 254 9.22 -14.49 11.27
C GLN A 254 8.35 -14.57 10.01
N CYS A 255 7.74 -15.74 9.76
CA CYS A 255 6.78 -15.89 8.65
C CYS A 255 5.58 -14.94 8.80
N VAL A 256 4.99 -14.89 10.00
CA VAL A 256 3.84 -14.03 10.28
C VAL A 256 4.20 -12.55 10.17
N CYS A 257 5.39 -12.14 10.60
CA CYS A 257 5.88 -10.76 10.47
C CYS A 257 5.92 -10.27 9.02
N GLY A 258 6.18 -11.15 8.06
CA GLY A 258 6.26 -10.82 6.63
C GLY A 258 4.93 -10.85 5.88
N LEU A 259 3.85 -11.31 6.50
CA LEU A 259 2.55 -11.43 5.83
C LEU A 259 1.83 -10.08 5.79
N GLU A 260 1.25 -9.74 4.64
CA GLU A 260 0.43 -8.54 4.46
C GLU A 260 -1.08 -8.84 4.42
N GLY A 261 -1.47 -10.10 4.62
CA GLY A 261 -2.88 -10.49 4.70
C GLY A 261 -3.66 -10.33 3.40
N ARG A 262 -2.97 -10.18 2.27
CA ARG A 262 -3.60 -10.01 0.94
C ARG A 262 -4.30 -11.29 0.51
N ALA A 263 -5.48 -11.14 -0.09
CA ALA A 263 -6.31 -12.27 -0.50
C ALA A 263 -5.86 -12.87 -1.85
N ALA A 264 -5.17 -12.09 -2.67
CA ALA A 264 -4.72 -12.46 -4.01
C ALA A 264 -3.35 -11.87 -4.33
N SER A 265 -2.72 -12.38 -5.37
CA SER A 265 -1.49 -11.83 -5.93
C SER A 265 -1.81 -10.55 -6.68
N GLN A 266 -1.42 -9.41 -6.14
CA GLN A 266 -1.52 -8.11 -6.79
C GLN A 266 -0.24 -7.83 -7.58
N LYS A 267 -0.32 -6.88 -8.50
CA LYS A 267 0.81 -6.44 -9.32
C LYS A 267 0.90 -4.92 -9.28
N TRP A 268 2.08 -4.42 -9.53
CA TRP A 268 2.35 -3.00 -9.74
C TRP A 268 2.66 -2.77 -11.20
N ILE A 269 1.85 -1.98 -11.91
CA ILE A 269 2.14 -1.53 -13.27
C ILE A 269 2.89 -0.21 -13.17
N ILE A 270 4.06 -0.15 -13.79
CA ILE A 270 4.88 1.05 -13.87
C ILE A 270 4.84 1.55 -15.30
N ALA A 271 4.36 2.78 -15.50
CA ALA A 271 4.22 3.38 -16.81
C ALA A 271 4.70 4.84 -16.81
N SER A 272 5.19 5.31 -17.94
CA SER A 272 5.57 6.71 -18.16
C SER A 272 4.64 7.37 -19.16
N TRP A 273 4.22 8.58 -18.85
CA TRP A 273 3.49 9.48 -19.73
C TRP A 273 4.34 10.74 -19.97
N ILE A 274 4.44 11.16 -21.21
CA ILE A 274 5.22 12.33 -21.61
C ILE A 274 4.31 13.18 -22.51
N THR A 275 4.19 14.46 -22.21
CA THR A 275 3.44 15.43 -23.00
C THR A 275 4.05 15.66 -24.38
#